data_6ac81a003ca1653794ccfb8614d9892d
#
_entry.id   6ac81a003ca1653794ccfb8614d9892d
#
_cell.length_a   1.000
_cell.length_b   1.000
_cell.length_c   1.000
_cell.angle_alpha   90.00
_cell.angle_beta   90.00
_cell.angle_gamma   90.00
#
_symmetry.space_group_name_H-M   'P 1'
#
loop_
_entity.id
_entity.type
_entity.pdbx_description
1 polymer ?
#
loop_
_entity_poly.entity_id
_entity_poly.type
_entity_poly.pdbx_seq_one_letter_code
_entity_poly.pdbx_strand_id
1 'polypeptide(L)'
;MLQSLHIENFALIEDIYLSFTDGVTVFTGETGAGKSILLDAIGMLAGKRASASFVRSGAEAFLVEGAFFLPLENEGLAAFLEDQHIDTSDGEIIISRRFYRNGRGSVLVNGTLVPLATVRKLGLYLVDIHGQYDSRLIFDTAYHVRLLDSFTEDTRRWRTAYDKTYETWKKLCCERDSLEHDESEKIRLLGILDFQIQEIEEAKLTKGEDEKLEADIRTASHAEHITEGLQTAMAVMDGSERRQGMTDGIAEIRRSLLKNASYDPRFEAMASKAEALSYELEELRDEISSYADGMSFDGPALDRMQSRLATIEKLKRKYGFSVEDILAFAEKAKADREKLSDSENALADLNKQISSCEKQLRQEGDDLFQARLEAADLFKEKTEDILHRLGLENSRISFRIEPMEAISPSGAASVELWFSANRGETEQPLAEVASGGEVSRIALALKSIFREKYTDRTVVFDEIDVGISGETGLQVAAQMGRLGRMGQVFCITHLPQTAAIADSHYFLYKEEKEGRTVTQVRNLDKEAHVKDIARIFSGDDTSEAGMQAAEEIIRKVKGRA
;
A
#
# COMPACT_ATOMS: atom_id res chain seq x y z
N MET A 1 24.81 -18.59 8.52
CA MET A 1 25.84 -18.58 9.57
C MET A 1 27.09 -17.87 9.09
N LEU A 2 27.73 -17.05 9.93
CA LEU A 2 28.95 -16.31 9.58
C LEU A 2 30.14 -17.26 9.49
N GLN A 3 30.76 -17.36 8.33
CA GLN A 3 31.94 -18.23 8.10
C GLN A 3 33.27 -17.51 8.30
N SER A 4 33.33 -16.26 7.85
CA SER A 4 34.54 -15.45 8.01
C SER A 4 34.22 -13.98 8.26
N LEU A 5 35.12 -13.30 8.93
CA LEU A 5 35.03 -11.87 9.22
C LEU A 5 36.39 -11.23 8.99
N HIS A 6 36.45 -10.26 8.09
CA HIS A 6 37.62 -9.45 7.84
C HIS A 6 37.37 -8.02 8.28
N ILE A 7 38.24 -7.46 9.06
CA ILE A 7 38.14 -6.10 9.62
C ILE A 7 39.44 -5.37 9.37
N GLU A 8 39.37 -4.23 8.64
CA GLU A 8 40.50 -3.38 8.34
C GLU A 8 40.26 -1.94 8.80
N ASN A 9 41.22 -1.35 9.52
CA ASN A 9 41.20 0.06 9.98
C ASN A 9 39.95 0.46 10.79
N PHE A 10 39.43 -0.44 11.62
CA PHE A 10 38.22 -0.23 12.43
C PHE A 10 38.57 -0.03 13.91
N ALA A 11 38.35 1.16 14.41
CA ALA A 11 38.67 1.57 15.79
C ALA A 11 40.13 1.23 16.18
N LEU A 12 40.34 0.28 17.09
CA LEU A 12 41.67 -0.17 17.51
C LEU A 12 42.21 -1.34 16.65
N ILE A 13 41.39 -1.88 15.77
CA ILE A 13 41.78 -2.98 14.88
C ILE A 13 42.48 -2.41 13.63
N GLU A 14 43.67 -2.91 13.32
CA GLU A 14 44.41 -2.57 12.11
C GLU A 14 43.99 -3.46 10.96
N ASP A 15 44.16 -4.76 11.11
CA ASP A 15 43.79 -5.79 10.15
C ASP A 15 43.64 -7.13 10.88
N ILE A 16 42.45 -7.72 10.83
CA ILE A 16 42.13 -9.00 11.45
C ILE A 16 41.24 -9.82 10.52
N TYR A 17 41.64 -11.08 10.33
CA TYR A 17 40.84 -12.09 9.64
C TYR A 17 40.50 -13.24 10.59
N LEU A 18 39.21 -13.54 10.73
CA LEU A 18 38.68 -14.60 11.60
C LEU A 18 37.87 -15.59 10.77
N SER A 19 38.00 -16.88 11.08
CA SER A 19 37.21 -17.96 10.48
C SER A 19 36.39 -18.63 11.57
N PHE A 20 35.15 -18.90 11.33
CA PHE A 20 34.22 -19.44 12.32
C PHE A 20 33.65 -20.79 11.86
N THR A 21 33.32 -21.61 12.83
CA THR A 21 32.57 -22.86 12.66
C THR A 21 31.25 -22.82 13.37
N ASP A 22 30.42 -23.81 13.16
CA ASP A 22 29.22 -24.03 13.97
C ASP A 22 29.58 -24.30 15.43
N GLY A 23 28.58 -24.20 16.31
CA GLY A 23 28.79 -24.35 17.74
C GLY A 23 28.97 -23.03 18.48
N VAL A 24 29.55 -23.08 19.65
CA VAL A 24 29.77 -21.92 20.52
C VAL A 24 31.15 -21.35 20.30
N THR A 25 31.22 -20.14 19.78
CA THR A 25 32.45 -19.34 19.72
C THR A 25 32.47 -18.33 20.86
N VAL A 26 33.48 -18.39 21.70
CA VAL A 26 33.63 -17.46 22.82
C VAL A 26 34.78 -16.50 22.58
N PHE A 27 34.53 -15.23 22.94
CA PHE A 27 35.52 -14.16 22.89
C PHE A 27 35.83 -13.70 24.31
N THR A 28 37.07 -13.91 24.74
CA THR A 28 37.59 -13.41 26.02
C THR A 28 38.69 -12.37 25.79
N GLY A 29 39.21 -11.77 26.85
CA GLY A 29 40.31 -10.84 26.73
C GLY A 29 40.26 -9.73 27.79
N GLU A 30 41.26 -8.88 27.75
CA GLU A 30 41.43 -7.77 28.68
C GLU A 30 40.28 -6.76 28.62
N THR A 31 40.02 -6.06 29.75
CA THR A 31 39.05 -4.98 29.77
C THR A 31 39.47 -3.87 28.82
N GLY A 32 38.59 -3.47 27.90
CA GLY A 32 38.89 -2.48 26.85
C GLY A 32 39.79 -2.97 25.72
N ALA A 33 40.04 -4.30 25.61
CA ALA A 33 40.82 -4.88 24.50
C ALA A 33 40.06 -4.90 23.15
N GLY A 34 38.84 -4.37 23.09
CA GLY A 34 38.10 -4.27 21.83
C GLY A 34 37.03 -5.33 21.62
N LYS A 35 36.61 -6.04 22.67
CA LYS A 35 35.50 -7.02 22.57
C LYS A 35 34.24 -6.42 21.96
N SER A 36 33.82 -5.24 22.45
CA SER A 36 32.66 -4.51 21.90
C SER A 36 32.92 -4.00 20.47
N ILE A 37 34.19 -3.76 20.09
CA ILE A 37 34.55 -3.34 18.72
C ILE A 37 34.27 -4.47 17.74
N LEU A 38 34.48 -5.72 18.11
CA LEU A 38 34.13 -6.89 17.31
C LEU A 38 32.63 -6.99 17.06
N LEU A 39 31.83 -6.75 18.12
CA LEU A 39 30.37 -6.69 18.00
C LEU A 39 29.90 -5.56 17.10
N ASP A 40 30.53 -4.39 17.22
CA ASP A 40 30.23 -3.28 16.35
C ASP A 40 30.53 -3.63 14.89
N ALA A 41 31.63 -4.34 14.62
CA ALA A 41 31.95 -4.79 13.27
C ALA A 41 30.90 -5.80 12.74
N ILE A 42 30.48 -6.80 13.55
CA ILE A 42 29.40 -7.72 13.16
C ILE A 42 28.09 -6.96 12.96
N GLY A 43 27.77 -5.99 13.84
CA GLY A 43 26.63 -5.11 13.71
C GLY A 43 26.64 -4.28 12.42
N MET A 44 27.84 -3.89 11.92
CA MET A 44 27.96 -3.21 10.62
C MET A 44 27.47 -4.11 9.49
N LEU A 45 27.73 -5.40 9.52
CA LEU A 45 27.23 -6.37 8.53
C LEU A 45 25.72 -6.58 8.65
N ALA A 46 25.15 -6.43 9.86
CA ALA A 46 23.70 -6.45 10.11
C ALA A 46 23.00 -5.10 9.81
N GLY A 47 23.71 -4.11 9.24
CA GLY A 47 23.13 -2.83 8.83
C GLY A 47 23.10 -1.75 9.92
N LYS A 48 23.89 -1.85 10.99
CA LYS A 48 24.09 -0.80 12.01
C LYS A 48 24.64 0.48 11.35
N ARG A 49 24.27 1.66 11.84
CA ARG A 49 24.78 2.93 11.30
C ARG A 49 26.29 3.07 11.58
N ALA A 50 27.06 3.39 10.54
CA ALA A 50 28.47 3.72 10.68
C ALA A 50 28.66 5.16 11.19
N SER A 51 29.77 5.38 11.90
CA SER A 51 30.21 6.69 12.36
C SER A 51 31.69 6.90 12.02
N ALA A 52 32.09 8.13 11.78
CA ALA A 52 33.50 8.49 11.57
C ALA A 52 34.40 8.13 12.77
N SER A 53 33.80 7.99 13.98
CA SER A 53 34.52 7.54 15.18
C SER A 53 35.05 6.11 15.09
N PHE A 54 34.47 5.27 14.23
CA PHE A 54 34.95 3.92 13.99
C PHE A 54 36.14 3.86 13.02
N VAL A 55 36.44 4.94 12.28
CA VAL A 55 37.62 4.98 11.41
C VAL A 55 38.88 5.13 12.26
N ARG A 56 39.79 4.15 12.17
CA ARG A 56 41.05 4.14 12.89
C ARG A 56 41.81 5.47 12.73
N SER A 57 42.44 5.96 13.80
CA SER A 57 43.21 7.19 13.76
C SER A 57 44.38 7.06 12.76
N GLY A 58 44.44 7.97 11.78
CA GLY A 58 45.42 7.95 10.70
C GLY A 58 44.98 7.22 9.43
N ALA A 59 43.87 6.49 9.44
CA ALA A 59 43.29 5.89 8.23
C ALA A 59 42.23 6.81 7.59
N GLU A 60 42.01 6.65 6.30
CA GLU A 60 40.98 7.38 5.54
C GLU A 60 39.60 6.71 5.60
N ALA A 61 39.59 5.38 5.70
CA ALA A 61 38.36 4.58 5.74
C ALA A 61 38.59 3.29 6.55
N PHE A 62 37.51 2.64 6.95
CA PHE A 62 37.51 1.26 7.41
C PHE A 62 36.84 0.35 6.39
N LEU A 63 37.17 -0.94 6.45
CA LEU A 63 36.48 -2.03 5.77
C LEU A 63 36.03 -3.06 6.81
N VAL A 64 34.79 -3.51 6.71
CA VAL A 64 34.28 -4.71 7.40
C VAL A 64 33.63 -5.60 6.35
N GLU A 65 34.12 -6.83 6.25
CA GLU A 65 33.60 -7.81 5.31
C GLU A 65 33.30 -9.12 6.03
N GLY A 66 32.17 -9.73 5.70
CA GLY A 66 31.77 -11.01 6.27
C GLY A 66 31.14 -11.91 5.22
N ALA A 67 31.56 -13.17 5.22
CA ALA A 67 30.98 -14.21 4.40
C ALA A 67 30.02 -15.05 5.25
N PHE A 68 28.78 -15.19 4.75
CA PHE A 68 27.70 -15.94 5.39
C PHE A 68 27.29 -17.12 4.51
N PHE A 69 27.15 -18.28 5.10
CA PHE A 69 26.50 -19.41 4.46
C PHE A 69 25.02 -19.45 4.85
N LEU A 70 24.14 -19.59 3.86
CA LEU A 70 22.71 -19.67 4.02
C LEU A 70 22.19 -21.02 3.52
N PRO A 71 21.45 -21.78 4.32
CA PRO A 71 20.65 -22.86 3.79
C PRO A 71 19.55 -22.26 2.91
N LEU A 72 19.48 -22.69 1.66
CA LEU A 72 18.54 -22.20 0.63
C LEU A 72 17.08 -22.54 0.90
N GLU A 73 16.78 -23.17 2.02
CA GLU A 73 15.45 -23.63 2.40
C GLU A 73 14.53 -22.51 2.93
N ASN A 74 15.05 -21.30 3.13
CA ASN A 74 14.27 -20.16 3.61
C ASN A 74 13.63 -19.40 2.42
N GLU A 75 12.38 -19.79 2.07
CA GLU A 75 11.63 -19.19 0.96
C GLU A 75 11.53 -17.66 1.03
N GLY A 76 11.38 -17.09 2.24
CA GLY A 76 11.27 -15.64 2.43
C GLY A 76 12.58 -14.90 2.14
N LEU A 77 13.72 -15.52 2.44
CA LEU A 77 15.03 -14.98 2.13
C LEU A 77 15.34 -15.12 0.63
N ALA A 78 15.04 -16.27 0.05
CA ALA A 78 15.22 -16.50 -1.39
C ALA A 78 14.43 -15.49 -2.22
N ALA A 79 13.16 -15.30 -1.92
CA ALA A 79 12.31 -14.30 -2.58
C ALA A 79 12.83 -12.86 -2.39
N PHE A 80 13.33 -12.53 -1.20
CA PHE A 80 13.94 -11.21 -0.94
C PHE A 80 15.21 -10.97 -1.76
N LEU A 81 16.07 -11.98 -1.87
CA LEU A 81 17.32 -11.86 -2.63
C LEU A 81 17.07 -11.75 -4.14
N GLU A 82 16.08 -12.49 -4.66
CA GLU A 82 15.64 -12.42 -6.05
C GLU A 82 15.07 -11.03 -6.38
N ASP A 83 14.19 -10.48 -5.51
CA ASP A 83 13.65 -9.12 -5.67
C ASP A 83 14.75 -8.05 -5.71
N GLN A 84 15.83 -8.23 -4.95
CA GLN A 84 16.96 -7.31 -4.92
C GLN A 84 18.04 -7.63 -6.00
N HIS A 85 17.81 -8.61 -6.86
CA HIS A 85 18.75 -9.06 -7.90
C HIS A 85 20.15 -9.43 -7.36
N ILE A 86 20.20 -10.04 -6.18
CA ILE A 86 21.44 -10.50 -5.54
C ILE A 86 21.64 -11.98 -5.91
N ASP A 87 22.71 -12.26 -6.62
CA ASP A 87 23.09 -13.63 -6.98
C ASP A 87 23.61 -14.41 -5.76
N THR A 88 23.04 -15.59 -5.53
CA THR A 88 23.36 -16.49 -4.42
C THR A 88 23.48 -17.94 -4.87
N SER A 89 23.88 -18.16 -6.13
CA SER A 89 23.97 -19.50 -6.75
C SER A 89 24.78 -20.50 -5.93
N ASP A 90 25.76 -20.03 -5.15
CA ASP A 90 26.65 -20.87 -4.33
C ASP A 90 26.19 -21.00 -2.85
N GLY A 91 25.02 -20.41 -2.49
CA GLY A 91 24.54 -20.39 -1.10
C GLY A 91 25.37 -19.50 -0.16
N GLU A 92 26.29 -18.70 -0.71
CA GLU A 92 27.15 -17.79 0.04
C GLU A 92 26.73 -16.33 -0.17
N ILE A 93 26.68 -15.56 0.92
CA ILE A 93 26.48 -14.11 0.89
C ILE A 93 27.70 -13.42 1.50
N ILE A 94 28.37 -12.61 0.68
CA ILE A 94 29.49 -11.77 1.12
C ILE A 94 28.97 -10.34 1.25
N ILE A 95 29.00 -9.80 2.47
CA ILE A 95 28.67 -8.39 2.75
C ILE A 95 29.97 -7.65 3.00
N SER A 96 30.28 -6.67 2.16
CA SER A 96 31.44 -5.81 2.29
C SER A 96 31.00 -4.37 2.53
N ARG A 97 31.46 -3.78 3.63
CA ARG A 97 31.08 -2.45 4.05
C ARG A 97 32.28 -1.56 4.24
N ARG A 98 32.40 -0.52 3.41
CA ARG A 98 33.44 0.50 3.51
C ARG A 98 32.85 1.83 3.94
N PHE A 99 33.52 2.51 4.87
CA PHE A 99 33.09 3.83 5.34
C PHE A 99 34.28 4.76 5.51
N TYR A 100 34.18 5.94 4.94
CA TYR A 100 35.23 6.95 4.92
C TYR A 100 35.04 7.97 6.03
N ARG A 101 36.15 8.56 6.50
CA ARG A 101 36.15 9.60 7.54
C ARG A 101 35.32 10.82 7.17
N ASN A 102 35.15 11.12 5.89
CA ASN A 102 34.31 12.21 5.38
C ASN A 102 32.79 11.93 5.45
N GLY A 103 32.37 10.82 6.04
CA GLY A 103 30.98 10.41 6.18
C GLY A 103 30.38 9.65 4.99
N ARG A 104 31.12 9.47 3.90
CA ARG A 104 30.66 8.64 2.77
C ARG A 104 30.83 7.16 3.10
N GLY A 105 29.94 6.32 2.59
CA GLY A 105 30.02 4.88 2.76
C GLY A 105 29.40 4.15 1.60
N SER A 106 29.88 2.91 1.37
CA SER A 106 29.32 1.97 0.39
C SER A 106 29.12 0.62 1.03
N VAL A 107 28.09 -0.08 0.58
CA VAL A 107 27.80 -1.45 0.99
C VAL A 107 27.62 -2.29 -0.26
N LEU A 108 28.34 -3.40 -0.33
CA LEU A 108 28.26 -4.36 -1.41
C LEU A 108 27.74 -5.69 -0.85
N VAL A 109 26.86 -6.33 -1.58
CA VAL A 109 26.43 -7.71 -1.33
C VAL A 109 26.70 -8.52 -2.59
N ASN A 110 27.56 -9.54 -2.48
CA ASN A 110 28.08 -10.31 -3.61
C ASN A 110 28.58 -9.43 -4.77
N GLY A 111 29.31 -8.34 -4.42
CA GLY A 111 29.84 -7.37 -5.40
C GLY A 111 28.82 -6.35 -5.91
N THR A 112 27.55 -6.50 -5.63
CA THR A 112 26.48 -5.55 -6.04
C THR A 112 26.33 -4.45 -5.01
N LEU A 113 26.32 -3.17 -5.45
CA LEU A 113 26.09 -2.02 -4.59
C LEU A 113 24.62 -1.96 -4.17
N VAL A 114 24.35 -1.96 -2.86
CA VAL A 114 23.00 -1.94 -2.32
C VAL A 114 22.78 -0.81 -1.31
N PRO A 115 21.55 -0.33 -1.14
CA PRO A 115 21.19 0.61 -0.07
C PRO A 115 21.36 -0.02 1.32
N LEU A 116 21.68 0.79 2.34
CA LEU A 116 21.79 0.33 3.73
C LEU A 116 20.46 -0.28 4.26
N ALA A 117 19.32 0.19 3.74
CA ALA A 117 18.02 -0.37 4.07
C ALA A 117 17.87 -1.85 3.65
N THR A 118 18.42 -2.22 2.49
CA THR A 118 18.48 -3.60 2.01
C THR A 118 19.32 -4.46 2.95
N VAL A 119 20.51 -3.96 3.34
CA VAL A 119 21.38 -4.69 4.30
C VAL A 119 20.73 -4.85 5.68
N ARG A 120 19.95 -3.88 6.15
CA ARG A 120 19.19 -4.02 7.40
C ARG A 120 18.15 -5.13 7.33
N LYS A 121 17.44 -5.24 6.21
CA LYS A 121 16.48 -6.33 6.00
C LYS A 121 17.20 -7.68 5.92
N LEU A 122 18.29 -7.75 5.17
CA LEU A 122 19.11 -8.94 5.05
C LEU A 122 19.70 -9.35 6.40
N GLY A 123 20.20 -8.39 7.19
CA GLY A 123 20.78 -8.62 8.52
C GLY A 123 19.83 -9.34 9.48
N LEU A 124 18.51 -9.14 9.37
CA LEU A 124 17.52 -9.85 10.17
C LEU A 124 17.49 -11.36 9.90
N TYR A 125 17.97 -11.80 8.76
CA TYR A 125 18.09 -13.23 8.41
C TYR A 125 19.46 -13.80 8.76
N LEU A 126 20.50 -12.98 8.93
CA LEU A 126 21.88 -13.40 9.04
C LEU A 126 22.39 -13.43 10.48
N VAL A 127 22.10 -12.38 11.26
CA VAL A 127 22.68 -12.18 12.59
C VAL A 127 21.60 -11.66 13.54
N ASP A 128 21.61 -12.21 14.76
CA ASP A 128 20.73 -11.79 15.83
C ASP A 128 21.57 -11.43 17.06
N ILE A 129 21.74 -10.13 17.30
CA ILE A 129 22.60 -9.60 18.37
C ILE A 129 21.77 -9.25 19.60
N HIS A 130 22.16 -9.79 20.75
CA HIS A 130 21.56 -9.53 22.06
C HIS A 130 22.59 -8.91 23.01
N GLY A 131 22.38 -7.64 23.35
CA GLY A 131 23.23 -6.85 24.22
C GLY A 131 22.64 -5.50 24.52
N GLN A 132 23.39 -4.68 25.27
CA GLN A 132 22.92 -3.40 25.82
C GLN A 132 22.34 -2.40 24.79
N TYR A 133 22.65 -2.56 23.48
CA TYR A 133 22.29 -1.58 22.44
C TYR A 133 21.51 -2.14 21.25
N ASP A 134 21.24 -3.45 21.18
CA ASP A 134 20.73 -4.03 19.92
C ASP A 134 19.59 -5.07 20.08
N SER A 135 19.00 -5.22 21.25
CA SER A 135 17.88 -6.17 21.50
C SER A 135 16.53 -5.72 20.90
N ARG A 136 16.57 -4.97 19.79
CA ARG A 136 15.37 -4.33 19.20
C ARG A 136 14.26 -5.29 18.80
N LEU A 137 14.61 -6.49 18.36
CA LEU A 137 13.61 -7.48 17.94
C LEU A 137 12.77 -7.99 19.12
N ILE A 138 13.40 -8.19 20.28
CA ILE A 138 12.71 -8.65 21.50
C ILE A 138 11.71 -7.61 22.04
N PHE A 139 11.89 -6.33 21.70
CA PHE A 139 11.03 -5.23 22.12
C PHE A 139 9.93 -4.88 21.08
N ASP A 140 9.96 -5.52 19.90
CA ASP A 140 8.97 -5.29 18.86
C ASP A 140 7.71 -6.12 19.09
N THR A 141 6.57 -5.46 19.28
CA THR A 141 5.27 -6.11 19.46
C THR A 141 4.88 -6.99 18.28
N ALA A 142 5.27 -6.60 17.05
CA ALA A 142 5.06 -7.45 15.86
C ALA A 142 5.89 -8.76 15.93
N TYR A 143 7.04 -8.73 16.60
CA TYR A 143 7.80 -9.94 16.90
C TYR A 143 7.11 -10.79 17.96
N HIS A 144 6.52 -10.18 19.01
CA HIS A 144 5.78 -10.88 20.06
C HIS A 144 4.61 -11.70 19.49
N VAL A 145 3.83 -11.10 18.58
CA VAL A 145 2.76 -11.80 17.85
C VAL A 145 3.30 -13.02 17.11
N ARG A 146 4.35 -12.84 16.31
CA ARG A 146 4.96 -13.95 15.54
C ARG A 146 5.55 -15.03 16.44
N LEU A 147 6.12 -14.64 17.57
CA LEU A 147 6.68 -15.54 18.54
C LEU A 147 5.58 -16.46 19.09
N LEU A 148 4.48 -15.89 19.61
CA LEU A 148 3.36 -16.64 20.14
C LEU A 148 2.67 -17.51 19.08
N ASP A 149 2.41 -16.96 17.90
CA ASP A 149 1.74 -17.67 16.79
C ASP A 149 2.56 -18.85 16.28
N SER A 150 3.88 -18.80 16.47
CA SER A 150 4.76 -19.90 16.10
C SER A 150 4.98 -20.96 17.17
N PHE A 151 4.46 -20.75 18.38
CA PHE A 151 4.83 -21.56 19.54
C PHE A 151 4.16 -22.93 19.53
N THR A 152 2.88 -23.01 19.25
CA THR A 152 2.13 -24.28 19.19
C THR A 152 1.70 -24.60 17.76
N GLU A 153 1.30 -25.85 17.54
CA GLU A 153 0.75 -26.26 16.24
C GLU A 153 -0.61 -25.61 15.98
N ASP A 154 -1.43 -25.46 17.03
CA ASP A 154 -2.76 -24.85 16.94
C ASP A 154 -2.67 -23.36 16.57
N THR A 155 -1.78 -22.60 17.22
CA THR A 155 -1.59 -21.20 16.87
C THR A 155 -1.09 -21.04 15.42
N ARG A 156 -0.18 -21.89 14.96
CA ARG A 156 0.30 -21.90 13.58
C ARG A 156 -0.81 -22.21 12.58
N ARG A 157 -1.65 -23.20 12.88
CA ARG A 157 -2.78 -23.59 12.03
C ARG A 157 -3.77 -22.45 11.87
N TRP A 158 -4.23 -21.86 12.99
CA TRP A 158 -5.21 -20.78 12.95
C TRP A 158 -4.64 -19.49 12.36
N ARG A 159 -3.37 -19.21 12.60
CA ARG A 159 -2.67 -18.09 11.96
C ARG A 159 -2.65 -18.22 10.44
N THR A 160 -2.31 -19.41 9.93
CA THR A 160 -2.28 -19.67 8.49
C THR A 160 -3.67 -19.55 7.85
N ALA A 161 -4.71 -20.04 8.55
CA ALA A 161 -6.09 -19.90 8.09
C ALA A 161 -6.50 -18.42 8.01
N TYR A 162 -6.28 -17.68 9.09
CA TYR A 162 -6.59 -16.25 9.17
C TYR A 162 -5.86 -15.45 8.10
N ASP A 163 -4.57 -15.67 7.89
CA ASP A 163 -3.78 -14.96 6.88
C ASP A 163 -4.35 -15.13 5.47
N LYS A 164 -4.70 -16.36 5.11
CA LYS A 164 -5.28 -16.68 3.80
C LYS A 164 -6.60 -15.95 3.58
N THR A 165 -7.48 -15.96 4.58
CA THR A 165 -8.77 -15.27 4.51
C THR A 165 -8.59 -13.75 4.52
N TYR A 166 -7.64 -13.22 5.30
CA TYR A 166 -7.31 -11.80 5.36
C TYR A 166 -6.79 -11.26 4.02
N GLU A 167 -5.91 -12.00 3.36
CA GLU A 167 -5.42 -11.62 2.03
C GLU A 167 -6.56 -11.59 0.99
N THR A 168 -7.47 -12.57 1.07
CA THR A 168 -8.64 -12.61 0.20
C THR A 168 -9.56 -11.42 0.45
N TRP A 169 -9.89 -11.16 1.72
CA TRP A 169 -10.69 -10.01 2.14
C TRP A 169 -10.07 -8.69 1.67
N LYS A 170 -8.76 -8.51 1.87
CA LYS A 170 -8.03 -7.31 1.45
C LYS A 170 -8.09 -7.10 -0.06
N LYS A 171 -7.96 -8.16 -0.85
CA LYS A 171 -8.10 -8.08 -2.31
C LYS A 171 -9.50 -7.64 -2.72
N LEU A 172 -10.54 -8.24 -2.14
CA LEU A 172 -11.94 -7.87 -2.40
C LEU A 172 -12.24 -6.42 -2.00
N CYS A 173 -11.71 -5.94 -0.87
CA CYS A 173 -11.84 -4.55 -0.47
C CYS A 173 -11.16 -3.58 -1.45
N CYS A 174 -9.95 -3.90 -1.91
CA CYS A 174 -9.26 -3.09 -2.92
C CYS A 174 -10.02 -3.05 -4.25
N GLU A 175 -10.61 -4.17 -4.66
CA GLU A 175 -11.43 -4.26 -5.87
C GLU A 175 -12.72 -3.43 -5.73
N ARG A 176 -13.42 -3.52 -4.59
CA ARG A 176 -14.56 -2.66 -4.27
C ARG A 176 -14.19 -1.19 -4.32
N ASP A 177 -13.12 -0.78 -3.61
CA ASP A 177 -12.71 0.63 -3.51
C ASP A 177 -12.33 1.21 -4.89
N SER A 178 -11.76 0.41 -5.78
CA SER A 178 -11.49 0.81 -7.17
C SER A 178 -12.76 1.05 -7.97
N LEU A 179 -13.80 0.21 -7.78
CA LEU A 179 -15.11 0.37 -8.42
C LEU A 179 -15.91 1.53 -7.82
N GLU A 180 -15.85 1.76 -6.51
CA GLU A 180 -16.53 2.86 -5.83
C GLU A 180 -15.96 4.25 -6.20
N HIS A 181 -14.68 4.33 -6.52
CA HIS A 181 -14.07 5.60 -6.96
C HIS A 181 -14.67 6.08 -8.30
N ASP A 182 -15.05 5.14 -9.17
CA ASP A 182 -15.74 5.41 -10.44
C ASP A 182 -17.25 5.69 -10.26
N GLU A 183 -17.85 5.33 -9.11
CA GLU A 183 -19.32 5.36 -8.93
C GLU A 183 -19.90 6.77 -8.83
N SER A 184 -19.22 7.72 -8.24
CA SER A 184 -19.65 9.14 -8.20
C SER A 184 -19.72 9.76 -9.60
N GLU A 185 -18.75 9.46 -10.44
CA GLU A 185 -18.70 9.91 -11.83
C GLU A 185 -19.73 9.15 -12.68
N LYS A 186 -19.93 7.87 -12.40
CA LYS A 186 -20.93 7.00 -13.01
C LYS A 186 -22.36 7.46 -12.74
N ILE A 187 -22.73 7.73 -11.48
CA ILE A 187 -24.06 8.25 -11.12
C ILE A 187 -24.35 9.55 -11.88
N ARG A 188 -23.36 10.41 -11.98
CA ARG A 188 -23.48 11.65 -12.76
C ARG A 188 -23.68 11.37 -14.25
N LEU A 189 -22.94 10.43 -14.82
CA LEU A 189 -23.05 10.03 -16.22
C LEU A 189 -24.39 9.35 -16.50
N LEU A 190 -24.87 8.46 -15.63
CA LEU A 190 -26.18 7.83 -15.75
C LEU A 190 -27.32 8.87 -15.75
N GLY A 191 -27.26 9.85 -14.83
CA GLY A 191 -28.25 10.93 -14.79
C GLY A 191 -28.25 11.79 -16.07
N ILE A 192 -27.09 12.03 -16.66
CA ILE A 192 -26.98 12.73 -17.95
C ILE A 192 -27.57 11.88 -19.08
N LEU A 193 -27.23 10.60 -19.16
CA LEU A 193 -27.73 9.70 -20.20
C LEU A 193 -29.25 9.51 -20.10
N ASP A 194 -29.79 9.32 -18.88
CA ASP A 194 -31.25 9.21 -18.67
C ASP A 194 -31.97 10.46 -19.13
N PHE A 195 -31.48 11.65 -18.78
CA PHE A 195 -32.05 12.91 -19.26
C PHE A 195 -32.02 13.04 -20.79
N GLN A 196 -30.90 12.70 -21.39
CA GLN A 196 -30.73 12.78 -22.86
C GLN A 196 -31.65 11.80 -23.59
N ILE A 197 -31.75 10.56 -23.11
CA ILE A 197 -32.63 9.54 -23.67
C ILE A 197 -34.08 10.01 -23.56
N GLN A 198 -34.51 10.47 -22.38
CA GLN A 198 -35.86 10.94 -22.13
C GLN A 198 -36.22 12.14 -23.03
N GLU A 199 -35.36 13.15 -23.14
CA GLU A 199 -35.61 14.33 -23.99
C GLU A 199 -35.80 13.95 -25.46
N ILE A 200 -35.03 12.96 -25.97
CA ILE A 200 -35.16 12.48 -27.35
C ILE A 200 -36.42 11.62 -27.52
N GLU A 201 -36.72 10.73 -26.59
CA GLU A 201 -37.91 9.85 -26.66
C GLU A 201 -39.22 10.65 -26.56
N GLU A 202 -39.31 11.64 -25.67
CA GLU A 202 -40.46 12.53 -25.55
C GLU A 202 -40.72 13.31 -26.82
N ALA A 203 -39.69 13.62 -27.56
CA ALA A 203 -39.83 14.33 -28.84
C ALA A 203 -40.44 13.47 -29.95
N LYS A 204 -40.48 12.13 -29.81
CA LYS A 204 -41.09 11.19 -30.78
C LYS A 204 -40.72 11.49 -32.22
N LEU A 205 -39.44 11.62 -32.51
CA LEU A 205 -38.92 11.97 -33.84
C LEU A 205 -39.15 10.83 -34.84
N THR A 206 -39.47 11.20 -36.09
CA THR A 206 -39.55 10.26 -37.19
C THR A 206 -38.56 10.64 -38.28
N LYS A 207 -37.97 9.62 -38.93
CA LYS A 207 -36.97 9.83 -39.96
C LYS A 207 -37.51 10.70 -41.12
N GLY A 208 -36.75 11.71 -41.54
CA GLY A 208 -37.11 12.63 -42.62
C GLY A 208 -38.26 13.59 -42.25
N GLU A 209 -38.63 13.70 -40.96
CA GLU A 209 -39.70 14.61 -40.49
C GLU A 209 -39.31 16.08 -40.72
N ASP A 210 -38.08 16.42 -40.47
CA ASP A 210 -37.52 17.78 -40.66
C ASP A 210 -37.58 18.25 -42.10
N GLU A 211 -37.12 17.41 -43.04
CA GLU A 211 -37.16 17.75 -44.48
C GLU A 211 -38.60 17.92 -44.98
N LYS A 212 -39.50 17.04 -44.52
CA LYS A 212 -40.92 17.13 -44.85
C LYS A 212 -41.55 18.40 -44.30
N LEU A 213 -41.30 18.70 -43.00
CA LEU A 213 -41.81 19.91 -42.35
C LEU A 213 -41.30 21.18 -43.03
N GLU A 214 -40.02 21.23 -43.41
CA GLU A 214 -39.48 22.37 -44.16
C GLU A 214 -40.16 22.58 -45.50
N ALA A 215 -40.46 21.49 -46.23
CA ALA A 215 -41.18 21.58 -47.49
C ALA A 215 -42.60 22.04 -47.30
N ASP A 216 -43.33 21.47 -46.29
CA ASP A 216 -44.68 21.82 -45.98
C ASP A 216 -44.82 23.30 -45.50
N ILE A 217 -43.92 23.76 -44.63
CA ILE A 217 -43.84 25.15 -44.15
C ILE A 217 -43.58 26.10 -45.32
N ARG A 218 -42.65 25.74 -46.22
CA ARG A 218 -42.39 26.59 -47.41
C ARG A 218 -43.60 26.74 -48.26
N THR A 219 -44.35 25.66 -48.51
CA THR A 219 -45.59 25.67 -49.29
C THR A 219 -46.67 26.49 -48.57
N ALA A 220 -46.85 26.31 -47.28
CA ALA A 220 -47.84 27.04 -46.48
C ALA A 220 -47.53 28.55 -46.39
N SER A 221 -46.25 28.93 -46.24
CA SER A 221 -45.81 30.33 -46.22
C SER A 221 -46.01 31.02 -47.57
N HIS A 222 -45.84 30.29 -48.68
CA HIS A 222 -46.20 30.84 -49.97
C HIS A 222 -47.69 31.10 -50.10
N ALA A 223 -48.53 30.18 -49.63
CA ALA A 223 -49.99 30.36 -49.60
C ALA A 223 -50.39 31.55 -48.73
N GLU A 224 -49.75 31.73 -47.55
CA GLU A 224 -49.97 32.87 -46.66
C GLU A 224 -49.72 34.21 -47.38
N HIS A 225 -48.53 34.38 -48.01
CA HIS A 225 -48.18 35.59 -48.73
C HIS A 225 -49.14 35.92 -49.91
N ILE A 226 -49.57 34.86 -50.64
CA ILE A 226 -50.53 35.03 -51.69
C ILE A 226 -51.86 35.51 -51.14
N THR A 227 -52.36 34.87 -50.07
CA THR A 227 -53.61 35.21 -49.38
C THR A 227 -53.57 36.65 -48.84
N GLU A 228 -52.47 37.06 -48.15
CA GLU A 228 -52.30 38.45 -47.72
C GLU A 228 -52.33 39.47 -48.90
N GLY A 229 -51.65 39.12 -50.00
CA GLY A 229 -51.63 39.96 -51.21
C GLY A 229 -53.01 40.12 -51.78
N LEU A 230 -53.79 39.03 -51.92
CA LEU A 230 -55.18 39.07 -52.42
C LEU A 230 -56.12 39.84 -51.44
N GLN A 231 -56.00 39.64 -50.16
CA GLN A 231 -56.76 40.39 -49.14
C GLN A 231 -56.45 41.89 -49.22
N THR A 232 -55.20 42.23 -49.37
CA THR A 232 -54.78 43.63 -49.53
C THR A 232 -55.38 44.26 -50.82
N ALA A 233 -55.34 43.52 -51.94
CA ALA A 233 -55.96 43.97 -53.18
C ALA A 233 -57.50 44.16 -53.02
N MET A 234 -58.18 43.20 -52.42
CA MET A 234 -59.62 43.30 -52.12
C MET A 234 -59.94 44.50 -51.23
N ALA A 235 -59.16 44.72 -50.17
CA ALA A 235 -59.34 45.85 -49.26
C ALA A 235 -59.17 47.21 -49.96
N VAL A 236 -58.32 47.31 -50.99
CA VAL A 236 -58.20 48.52 -51.83
C VAL A 236 -59.39 48.69 -52.71
N MET A 237 -59.94 47.63 -53.28
CA MET A 237 -61.07 47.67 -54.16
C MET A 237 -62.40 47.96 -53.43
N ASP A 238 -62.65 47.26 -52.34
CA ASP A 238 -63.88 47.37 -51.57
C ASP A 238 -63.89 48.56 -50.57
N GLY A 239 -62.66 48.99 -50.18
CA GLY A 239 -62.49 50.01 -49.15
C GLY A 239 -62.60 49.49 -47.71
N SER A 240 -62.65 50.43 -46.76
CA SER A 240 -62.81 50.17 -45.34
C SER A 240 -63.60 51.29 -44.70
N GLU A 241 -63.98 51.10 -43.41
CA GLU A 241 -64.72 52.12 -42.61
C GLU A 241 -64.06 53.52 -42.65
N ARG A 242 -62.75 53.60 -42.93
CA ARG A 242 -62.00 54.85 -42.92
C ARG A 242 -61.53 55.29 -44.30
N ARG A 243 -61.71 54.48 -45.37
CA ARG A 243 -61.19 54.74 -46.71
C ARG A 243 -62.15 54.20 -47.75
N GLN A 244 -62.63 55.13 -48.63
CA GLN A 244 -63.49 54.78 -49.74
C GLN A 244 -62.81 53.82 -50.70
N GLY A 245 -63.49 52.75 -51.12
CA GLY A 245 -62.98 51.78 -52.08
C GLY A 245 -62.93 52.38 -53.54
N MET A 246 -62.14 51.67 -54.33
CA MET A 246 -62.03 52.08 -55.76
C MET A 246 -63.35 51.90 -56.51
N THR A 247 -64.13 50.86 -56.20
CA THR A 247 -65.47 50.61 -56.78
C THR A 247 -66.44 51.73 -56.47
N ASP A 248 -66.48 52.14 -55.21
CA ASP A 248 -67.33 53.27 -54.77
C ASP A 248 -66.85 54.59 -55.39
N GLY A 249 -65.51 54.79 -55.47
CA GLY A 249 -64.93 55.97 -56.03
C GLY A 249 -65.30 56.16 -57.50
N ILE A 250 -65.20 55.11 -58.29
CA ILE A 250 -65.61 55.12 -59.70
C ILE A 250 -67.10 55.36 -59.88
N ALA A 251 -67.95 54.77 -59.07
CA ALA A 251 -69.38 54.99 -59.05
C ALA A 251 -69.76 56.46 -58.72
N GLU A 252 -69.00 57.09 -57.82
CA GLU A 252 -69.13 58.48 -57.48
C GLU A 252 -68.70 59.42 -58.63
N ILE A 253 -67.58 59.11 -59.26
CA ILE A 253 -67.14 59.83 -60.52
C ILE A 253 -68.19 59.75 -61.60
N ARG A 254 -68.73 58.57 -61.89
CA ARG A 254 -69.78 58.36 -62.83
C ARG A 254 -71.00 59.20 -62.47
N ARG A 255 -71.46 59.19 -61.23
CA ARG A 255 -72.59 60.00 -60.76
C ARG A 255 -72.35 61.50 -60.99
N SER A 256 -71.19 61.98 -60.63
CA SER A 256 -70.85 63.40 -60.84
C SER A 256 -70.79 63.82 -62.32
N LEU A 257 -70.26 62.96 -63.21
CA LEU A 257 -70.24 63.20 -64.64
C LEU A 257 -71.67 63.21 -65.22
N LEU A 258 -72.56 62.28 -64.85
CA LEU A 258 -73.91 62.19 -65.27
C LEU A 258 -74.74 63.45 -64.90
N LYS A 259 -74.51 64.02 -63.69
CA LYS A 259 -75.13 65.26 -63.29
C LYS A 259 -74.85 66.44 -64.22
N ASN A 260 -73.68 66.43 -64.87
CA ASN A 260 -73.22 67.48 -65.76
C ASN A 260 -73.49 67.18 -67.25
N ALA A 261 -74.00 66.01 -67.62
CA ALA A 261 -74.28 65.56 -68.97
C ALA A 261 -75.36 66.42 -69.68
N SER A 262 -76.33 67.03 -68.92
CA SER A 262 -77.28 67.96 -69.47
C SER A 262 -76.70 69.30 -69.94
N TYR A 263 -75.48 69.64 -69.52
CA TYR A 263 -74.82 70.89 -69.85
C TYR A 263 -73.84 70.74 -71.02
N ASP A 264 -73.20 69.56 -71.17
CA ASP A 264 -72.30 69.28 -72.28
C ASP A 264 -72.34 67.77 -72.57
N PRO A 265 -72.65 67.32 -73.80
CA PRO A 265 -72.70 65.92 -74.25
C PRO A 265 -71.39 65.14 -74.03
N ARG A 266 -70.24 65.83 -73.99
CA ARG A 266 -68.94 65.18 -73.70
C ARG A 266 -68.87 64.50 -72.36
N PHE A 267 -69.65 64.96 -71.34
CA PHE A 267 -69.75 64.33 -70.03
C PHE A 267 -70.42 62.97 -70.10
N GLU A 268 -71.38 62.75 -70.98
CA GLU A 268 -72.01 61.48 -71.23
C GLU A 268 -71.03 60.43 -71.73
N ALA A 269 -70.16 60.79 -72.64
CA ALA A 269 -69.10 59.93 -73.12
C ALA A 269 -68.05 59.62 -72.02
N MET A 270 -67.75 60.55 -71.12
CA MET A 270 -66.90 60.36 -70.00
C MET A 270 -67.58 59.46 -68.94
N ALA A 271 -68.88 59.61 -68.70
CA ALA A 271 -69.64 58.75 -67.75
C ALA A 271 -69.73 57.30 -68.23
N SER A 272 -69.88 57.10 -69.57
CA SER A 272 -69.85 55.78 -70.20
C SER A 272 -68.46 55.13 -70.07
N LYS A 273 -67.39 55.89 -70.12
CA LYS A 273 -66.05 55.35 -69.79
C LYS A 273 -65.89 54.96 -68.32
N ALA A 274 -66.43 55.74 -67.38
CA ALA A 274 -66.42 55.42 -66.00
C ALA A 274 -67.26 54.16 -65.67
N GLU A 275 -68.35 53.98 -66.44
CA GLU A 275 -69.20 52.78 -66.34
C GLU A 275 -68.45 51.52 -66.84
N ALA A 276 -67.76 51.62 -68.00
CA ALA A 276 -66.92 50.52 -68.49
C ALA A 276 -65.83 50.15 -67.49
N LEU A 277 -65.15 51.14 -66.90
CA LEU A 277 -64.13 50.89 -65.82
C LEU A 277 -64.74 50.29 -64.57
N SER A 278 -66.00 50.61 -64.25
CA SER A 278 -66.68 49.95 -63.08
C SER A 278 -66.90 48.47 -63.34
N TYR A 279 -67.32 48.08 -64.52
CA TYR A 279 -67.49 46.67 -64.90
C TYR A 279 -66.16 45.94 -64.93
N GLU A 280 -65.10 46.54 -65.49
CA GLU A 280 -63.76 45.93 -65.46
C GLU A 280 -63.21 45.75 -64.09
N LEU A 281 -63.47 46.66 -63.12
CA LEU A 281 -63.11 46.55 -61.75
C LEU A 281 -63.91 45.46 -60.99
N GLU A 282 -65.23 45.35 -61.29
CA GLU A 282 -66.07 44.29 -60.71
C GLU A 282 -65.63 42.92 -61.22
N GLU A 283 -65.28 42.76 -62.53
CA GLU A 283 -64.76 41.52 -63.05
C GLU A 283 -63.43 41.13 -62.43
N LEU A 284 -62.47 42.07 -62.31
CA LEU A 284 -61.18 41.82 -61.62
C LEU A 284 -61.39 41.46 -60.16
N ARG A 285 -62.33 42.10 -59.45
CA ARG A 285 -62.66 41.79 -58.10
C ARG A 285 -63.19 40.36 -57.94
N ASP A 286 -64.08 39.92 -58.81
CA ASP A 286 -64.66 38.59 -58.81
C ASP A 286 -63.61 37.53 -59.18
N GLU A 287 -62.66 37.83 -60.06
CA GLU A 287 -61.50 36.97 -60.35
C GLU A 287 -60.62 36.79 -59.09
N ILE A 288 -60.27 37.89 -58.46
CA ILE A 288 -59.44 37.85 -57.20
C ILE A 288 -60.17 37.11 -56.13
N SER A 289 -61.49 37.36 -55.91
CA SER A 289 -62.28 36.65 -54.88
C SER A 289 -62.37 35.16 -55.17
N SER A 290 -62.65 34.79 -56.43
CA SER A 290 -62.72 33.37 -56.82
C SER A 290 -61.40 32.66 -56.64
N TYR A 291 -60.28 33.33 -56.95
CA TYR A 291 -58.93 32.75 -56.71
C TYR A 291 -58.64 32.63 -55.20
N ALA A 292 -58.98 33.63 -54.39
CA ALA A 292 -58.81 33.62 -52.96
C ALA A 292 -59.66 32.53 -52.26
N ASP A 293 -60.91 32.30 -52.68
CA ASP A 293 -61.80 31.26 -52.16
C ASP A 293 -61.32 29.83 -52.49
N GLY A 294 -60.55 29.70 -53.63
CA GLY A 294 -59.93 28.42 -53.98
C GLY A 294 -58.66 28.06 -53.20
N MET A 295 -58.10 29.02 -52.46
CA MET A 295 -56.90 28.82 -51.67
C MET A 295 -57.32 28.55 -50.21
N SER A 296 -56.99 27.32 -49.69
CA SER A 296 -57.14 26.99 -48.26
C SER A 296 -55.83 27.24 -47.50
N PHE A 297 -55.80 28.32 -46.75
CA PHE A 297 -54.67 28.59 -45.83
C PHE A 297 -55.13 28.34 -44.38
N ASP A 298 -54.38 27.45 -43.65
CA ASP A 298 -54.59 27.17 -42.22
C ASP A 298 -53.41 27.73 -41.41
N GLY A 299 -53.54 28.96 -40.94
CA GLY A 299 -52.53 29.64 -40.12
C GLY A 299 -52.15 28.86 -38.87
N PRO A 300 -53.12 28.37 -38.08
CA PRO A 300 -52.82 27.48 -36.93
C PRO A 300 -52.03 26.22 -37.30
N ALA A 301 -52.17 25.66 -38.48
CA ALA A 301 -51.38 24.52 -38.97
C ALA A 301 -49.93 24.93 -39.23
N LEU A 302 -49.73 26.10 -39.85
CA LEU A 302 -48.37 26.62 -40.09
C LEU A 302 -47.64 26.89 -38.76
N ASP A 303 -48.28 27.50 -37.76
CA ASP A 303 -47.69 27.72 -36.44
C ASP A 303 -47.31 26.42 -35.75
N ARG A 304 -48.13 25.38 -35.86
CA ARG A 304 -47.83 24.05 -35.32
C ARG A 304 -46.60 23.43 -35.99
N MET A 305 -46.51 23.53 -37.35
CA MET A 305 -45.37 23.02 -38.09
C MET A 305 -44.06 23.76 -37.76
N GLN A 306 -44.10 25.08 -37.65
CA GLN A 306 -42.97 25.91 -37.27
C GLN A 306 -42.50 25.59 -35.84
N SER A 307 -43.43 25.45 -34.85
CA SER A 307 -43.13 25.06 -33.46
C SER A 307 -42.51 23.67 -33.41
N ARG A 308 -42.98 22.74 -34.22
CA ARG A 308 -42.44 21.38 -34.30
C ARG A 308 -41.03 21.38 -34.91
N LEU A 309 -40.81 22.11 -35.99
CA LEU A 309 -39.49 22.27 -36.61
C LEU A 309 -38.48 22.91 -35.63
N ALA A 310 -38.90 23.97 -34.92
CA ALA A 310 -38.05 24.60 -33.89
C ALA A 310 -37.65 23.63 -32.77
N THR A 311 -38.52 22.70 -32.41
CA THR A 311 -38.23 21.65 -31.45
C THR A 311 -37.17 20.67 -31.98
N ILE A 312 -37.32 20.25 -33.25
CA ILE A 312 -36.35 19.38 -33.94
C ILE A 312 -34.99 20.09 -34.06
N GLU A 313 -34.98 21.35 -34.45
CA GLU A 313 -33.77 22.17 -34.58
C GLU A 313 -33.02 22.32 -33.24
N LYS A 314 -33.75 22.46 -32.13
CA LYS A 314 -33.18 22.49 -30.76
C LYS A 314 -32.48 21.18 -30.43
N LEU A 315 -33.07 20.05 -30.80
CA LEU A 315 -32.49 18.74 -30.60
C LEU A 315 -31.29 18.48 -31.50
N LYS A 316 -31.37 18.93 -32.77
CA LYS A 316 -30.23 18.88 -33.72
C LYS A 316 -29.00 19.58 -33.16
N ARG A 317 -29.14 20.78 -32.60
CA ARG A 317 -28.03 21.52 -31.97
C ARG A 317 -27.40 20.82 -30.79
N LYS A 318 -28.12 19.92 -30.11
CA LYS A 318 -27.63 19.18 -28.92
C LYS A 318 -27.03 17.82 -29.27
N TYR A 319 -27.64 17.08 -30.20
CA TYR A 319 -27.42 15.65 -30.33
C TYR A 319 -26.96 15.18 -31.70
N GLY A 320 -27.04 16.03 -32.78
CA GLY A 320 -26.61 15.65 -34.10
C GLY A 320 -27.04 16.63 -35.18
N PHE A 321 -26.66 16.42 -36.41
CA PHE A 321 -26.97 17.32 -37.50
C PHE A 321 -28.26 16.96 -38.28
N SER A 322 -28.75 15.73 -38.08
CA SER A 322 -29.96 15.19 -38.69
C SER A 322 -30.84 14.48 -37.67
N VAL A 323 -32.10 14.19 -37.99
CA VAL A 323 -32.99 13.37 -37.14
C VAL A 323 -32.42 11.97 -36.99
N GLU A 324 -31.81 11.42 -37.99
CA GLU A 324 -31.13 10.12 -37.98
C GLU A 324 -29.96 10.12 -36.98
N ASP A 325 -29.16 11.17 -36.93
CA ASP A 325 -28.05 11.31 -35.99
C ASP A 325 -28.55 11.36 -34.54
N ILE A 326 -29.66 12.08 -34.29
CA ILE A 326 -30.28 12.15 -32.96
C ILE A 326 -30.77 10.77 -32.51
N LEU A 327 -31.42 10.01 -33.38
CA LEU A 327 -31.88 8.66 -33.10
C LEU A 327 -30.72 7.70 -32.87
N ALA A 328 -29.65 7.79 -33.67
CA ALA A 328 -28.43 7.00 -33.47
C ALA A 328 -27.73 7.34 -32.14
N PHE A 329 -27.72 8.62 -31.77
CA PHE A 329 -27.20 9.07 -30.48
C PHE A 329 -28.01 8.44 -29.31
N ALA A 330 -29.36 8.43 -29.41
CA ALA A 330 -30.21 7.84 -28.39
C ALA A 330 -29.92 6.32 -28.21
N GLU A 331 -29.76 5.58 -29.30
CA GLU A 331 -29.43 4.16 -29.22
C GLU A 331 -28.03 3.90 -28.62
N LYS A 332 -27.06 4.75 -28.96
CA LYS A 332 -25.73 4.70 -28.33
C LYS A 332 -25.79 5.02 -26.83
N ALA A 333 -26.55 6.06 -26.45
CA ALA A 333 -26.73 6.44 -25.06
C ALA A 333 -27.40 5.32 -24.24
N LYS A 334 -28.38 4.59 -24.81
CA LYS A 334 -28.99 3.42 -24.17
C LYS A 334 -27.98 2.30 -23.96
N ALA A 335 -27.16 1.97 -24.95
CA ALA A 335 -26.13 0.96 -24.84
C ALA A 335 -25.06 1.31 -23.78
N ASP A 336 -24.66 2.58 -23.71
CA ASP A 336 -23.70 3.05 -22.71
C ASP A 336 -24.30 3.05 -21.30
N ARG A 337 -25.58 3.38 -21.15
CA ARG A 337 -26.34 3.27 -19.90
C ARG A 337 -26.41 1.83 -19.40
N GLU A 338 -26.68 0.86 -20.27
CA GLU A 338 -26.76 -0.57 -19.94
C GLU A 338 -25.41 -1.09 -19.41
N LYS A 339 -24.31 -0.76 -20.08
CA LYS A 339 -22.96 -1.11 -19.62
C LYS A 339 -22.63 -0.54 -18.24
N LEU A 340 -23.05 0.68 -17.96
CA LEU A 340 -22.84 1.31 -16.65
C LEU A 340 -23.72 0.69 -15.56
N SER A 341 -24.91 0.21 -15.87
CA SER A 341 -25.82 -0.45 -14.91
C SER A 341 -25.31 -1.82 -14.45
N ASP A 342 -24.60 -2.59 -15.30
CA ASP A 342 -24.06 -3.91 -14.95
C ASP A 342 -23.03 -3.86 -13.80
N SER A 343 -22.34 -2.74 -13.60
CA SER A 343 -21.37 -2.60 -12.51
C SER A 343 -22.02 -2.48 -11.12
N GLU A 344 -23.28 -2.09 -10.98
CA GLU A 344 -24.00 -2.09 -9.69
C GLU A 344 -24.22 -3.50 -9.15
N ASN A 345 -24.52 -4.44 -10.03
CA ASN A 345 -24.64 -5.84 -9.67
C ASN A 345 -23.32 -6.44 -9.22
N ALA A 346 -22.21 -6.06 -9.87
CA ALA A 346 -20.86 -6.48 -9.49
C ALA A 346 -20.47 -5.96 -8.10
N LEU A 347 -20.77 -4.69 -7.76
CA LEU A 347 -20.53 -4.13 -6.43
C LEU A 347 -21.38 -4.81 -5.35
N ALA A 348 -22.66 -5.09 -5.63
CA ALA A 348 -23.52 -5.81 -4.70
C ALA A 348 -23.00 -7.22 -4.40
N ASP A 349 -22.47 -7.92 -5.39
CA ASP A 349 -21.89 -9.25 -5.21
C ASP A 349 -20.53 -9.20 -4.49
N LEU A 350 -19.68 -8.21 -4.77
CA LEU A 350 -18.45 -7.97 -4.00
C LEU A 350 -18.74 -7.70 -2.53
N ASN A 351 -19.71 -6.85 -2.21
CA ASN A 351 -20.10 -6.55 -0.84
C ASN A 351 -20.62 -7.80 -0.09
N LYS A 352 -21.32 -8.70 -0.77
CA LYS A 352 -21.73 -9.99 -0.18
C LYS A 352 -20.51 -10.87 0.12
N GLN A 353 -19.54 -10.95 -0.82
CA GLN A 353 -18.32 -11.71 -0.63
C GLN A 353 -17.47 -11.14 0.52
N ILE A 354 -17.30 -9.82 0.58
CA ILE A 354 -16.61 -9.12 1.67
C ILE A 354 -17.27 -9.45 3.01
N SER A 355 -18.60 -9.32 3.11
CA SER A 355 -19.33 -9.63 4.34
C SER A 355 -19.22 -11.09 4.77
N SER A 356 -19.14 -12.02 3.80
CA SER A 356 -18.89 -13.44 4.08
C SER A 356 -17.47 -13.66 4.59
N CYS A 357 -16.45 -13.04 3.95
CA CYS A 357 -15.07 -13.10 4.42
C CYS A 357 -14.90 -12.47 5.82
N GLU A 358 -15.58 -11.37 6.11
CA GLU A 358 -15.54 -10.74 7.44
C GLU A 358 -16.09 -11.64 8.54
N LYS A 359 -17.18 -12.36 8.27
CA LYS A 359 -17.72 -13.34 9.22
C LYS A 359 -16.73 -14.48 9.47
N GLN A 360 -16.11 -14.96 8.40
CA GLN A 360 -15.10 -16.02 8.50
C GLN A 360 -13.86 -15.52 9.26
N LEU A 361 -13.36 -14.30 8.97
CA LEU A 361 -12.24 -13.70 9.68
C LEU A 361 -12.52 -13.50 11.18
N ARG A 362 -13.73 -13.12 11.55
CA ARG A 362 -14.10 -13.02 12.97
C ARG A 362 -14.06 -14.38 13.65
N GLN A 363 -14.60 -15.42 13.01
CA GLN A 363 -14.55 -16.77 13.56
C GLN A 363 -13.11 -17.29 13.68
N GLU A 364 -12.31 -17.19 12.62
CA GLU A 364 -10.90 -17.59 12.62
C GLU A 364 -10.06 -16.75 13.60
N GLY A 365 -10.44 -15.46 13.76
CA GLY A 365 -9.85 -14.56 14.74
C GLY A 365 -10.14 -14.96 16.17
N ASP A 366 -11.36 -15.39 16.47
CA ASP A 366 -11.74 -15.90 17.80
C ASP A 366 -11.04 -17.24 18.10
N ASP A 367 -10.97 -18.15 17.13
CA ASP A 367 -10.26 -19.41 17.27
C ASP A 367 -8.74 -19.19 17.49
N LEU A 368 -8.14 -18.26 16.74
CA LEU A 368 -6.75 -17.85 16.95
C LEU A 368 -6.53 -17.20 18.31
N PHE A 369 -7.48 -16.39 18.77
CA PHE A 369 -7.42 -15.76 20.09
C PHE A 369 -7.40 -16.81 21.21
N GLN A 370 -8.28 -17.81 21.16
CA GLN A 370 -8.30 -18.90 22.14
C GLN A 370 -7.01 -19.73 22.10
N ALA A 371 -6.54 -20.08 20.91
CA ALA A 371 -5.28 -20.79 20.75
C ALA A 371 -4.08 -19.99 21.31
N ARG A 372 -4.09 -18.66 21.17
CA ARG A 372 -3.07 -17.77 21.75
C ARG A 372 -3.11 -17.76 23.28
N LEU A 373 -4.29 -17.77 23.90
CA LEU A 373 -4.41 -17.83 25.36
C LEU A 373 -3.81 -19.13 25.91
N GLU A 374 -4.16 -20.27 25.32
CA GLU A 374 -3.61 -21.57 25.73
C GLU A 374 -2.09 -21.65 25.49
N ALA A 375 -1.63 -21.12 24.36
CA ALA A 375 -0.22 -21.03 24.03
C ALA A 375 0.55 -20.12 25.01
N ALA A 376 -0.05 -19.00 25.44
CA ALA A 376 0.56 -18.08 26.40
C ALA A 376 0.77 -18.70 27.78
N ASP A 377 -0.18 -19.48 28.27
CA ASP A 377 -0.04 -20.19 29.55
C ASP A 377 1.09 -21.24 29.49
N LEU A 378 1.13 -22.04 28.44
CA LEU A 378 2.19 -23.02 28.22
C LEU A 378 3.57 -22.37 28.04
N PHE A 379 3.60 -21.23 27.32
CA PHE A 379 4.82 -20.43 27.13
C PHE A 379 5.35 -19.92 28.45
N LYS A 380 4.46 -19.33 29.26
CA LYS A 380 4.80 -18.81 30.59
C LYS A 380 5.49 -19.89 31.45
N GLU A 381 4.87 -21.06 31.60
CA GLU A 381 5.39 -22.17 32.39
C GLU A 381 6.80 -22.58 31.94
N LYS A 382 6.96 -22.82 30.61
CA LYS A 382 8.25 -23.27 30.06
C LYS A 382 9.33 -22.19 30.16
N THR A 383 8.96 -20.92 29.95
CA THR A 383 9.92 -19.82 29.96
C THR A 383 10.39 -19.48 31.35
N GLU A 384 9.48 -19.39 32.32
CA GLU A 384 9.82 -19.14 33.71
C GLU A 384 10.75 -20.24 34.29
N ASP A 385 10.52 -21.51 33.96
CA ASP A 385 11.41 -22.62 34.36
C ASP A 385 12.86 -22.44 33.83
N ILE A 386 13.02 -21.97 32.61
CA ILE A 386 14.35 -21.67 32.05
C ILE A 386 14.94 -20.42 32.72
N LEU A 387 14.17 -19.33 32.85
CA LEU A 387 14.63 -18.09 33.45
C LEU A 387 15.10 -18.29 34.90
N HIS A 388 14.38 -19.09 35.70
CA HIS A 388 14.78 -19.41 37.05
C HIS A 388 16.15 -20.11 37.10
N ARG A 389 16.40 -21.04 36.17
CA ARG A 389 17.72 -21.67 36.04
C ARG A 389 18.81 -20.70 35.60
N LEU A 390 18.45 -19.67 34.85
CA LEU A 390 19.37 -18.62 34.36
C LEU A 390 19.60 -17.52 35.41
N GLY A 391 19.22 -17.71 36.66
CA GLY A 391 19.44 -16.78 37.78
C GLY A 391 18.41 -15.67 37.89
N LEU A 392 17.25 -15.84 37.29
CA LEU A 392 16.08 -14.96 37.42
C LEU A 392 14.98 -15.68 38.22
N GLU A 393 15.32 -16.16 39.41
CA GLU A 393 14.50 -17.08 40.23
C GLU A 393 13.11 -16.53 40.61
N ASN A 394 12.97 -15.21 40.70
CA ASN A 394 11.73 -14.55 41.05
C ASN A 394 11.04 -13.84 39.87
N SER A 395 11.58 -14.01 38.66
CA SER A 395 11.03 -13.37 37.48
C SER A 395 9.71 -13.99 37.04
N ARG A 396 8.89 -13.16 36.43
CA ARG A 396 7.65 -13.57 35.76
C ARG A 396 7.68 -13.05 34.33
N ILE A 397 7.17 -13.85 33.42
CA ILE A 397 7.03 -13.48 32.01
C ILE A 397 5.68 -13.97 31.51
N SER A 398 4.95 -13.10 30.87
CA SER A 398 3.63 -13.44 30.35
C SER A 398 3.33 -12.69 29.04
N PHE A 399 2.49 -13.26 28.21
CA PHE A 399 1.89 -12.51 27.12
C PHE A 399 0.60 -11.85 27.62
N ARG A 400 0.49 -10.53 27.45
CA ARG A 400 -0.76 -9.82 27.57
C ARG A 400 -1.45 -9.85 26.21
N ILE A 401 -2.65 -10.43 26.17
CA ILE A 401 -3.44 -10.60 24.96
C ILE A 401 -4.75 -9.86 25.17
N GLU A 402 -4.97 -8.81 24.40
CA GLU A 402 -6.18 -7.98 24.50
C GLU A 402 -6.96 -8.07 23.18
N PRO A 403 -8.28 -8.36 23.25
CA PRO A 403 -9.09 -8.47 22.05
C PRO A 403 -9.20 -7.12 21.33
N MET A 404 -9.22 -7.16 20.00
CA MET A 404 -9.41 -6.00 19.12
C MET A 404 -10.69 -6.15 18.32
N GLU A 405 -11.52 -5.11 18.27
CA GLU A 405 -12.75 -5.12 17.47
C GLU A 405 -12.50 -5.07 15.96
N ALA A 406 -11.41 -4.39 15.57
CA ALA A 406 -11.07 -4.21 14.17
C ALA A 406 -10.33 -5.41 13.60
N ILE A 407 -10.67 -5.78 12.37
CA ILE A 407 -9.92 -6.75 11.57
C ILE A 407 -8.52 -6.17 11.30
N SER A 408 -7.49 -6.87 11.72
CA SER A 408 -6.11 -6.44 11.58
C SER A 408 -5.22 -7.52 10.94
N PRO A 409 -4.08 -7.14 10.36
CA PRO A 409 -3.12 -8.13 9.84
C PRO A 409 -2.59 -9.09 10.91
N SER A 410 -2.63 -8.71 12.19
CA SER A 410 -2.14 -9.51 13.31
C SER A 410 -3.20 -10.41 13.94
N GLY A 411 -4.41 -10.43 13.40
CA GLY A 411 -5.56 -11.14 13.96
C GLY A 411 -6.47 -10.25 14.79
N ALA A 412 -7.34 -10.85 15.60
CA ALA A 412 -8.35 -10.16 16.39
C ALA A 412 -7.85 -9.73 17.79
N ALA A 413 -6.52 -9.72 18.02
CA ALA A 413 -5.97 -9.35 19.31
C ALA A 413 -4.60 -8.68 19.20
N SER A 414 -4.31 -7.75 20.11
CA SER A 414 -2.95 -7.29 20.40
C SER A 414 -2.24 -8.31 21.27
N VAL A 415 -0.93 -8.48 21.08
CA VAL A 415 -0.10 -9.41 21.83
C VAL A 415 1.17 -8.69 22.22
N GLU A 416 1.44 -8.61 23.51
CA GLU A 416 2.63 -7.95 24.04
C GLU A 416 3.26 -8.80 25.14
N LEU A 417 4.60 -8.90 25.15
CA LEU A 417 5.35 -9.64 26.16
C LEU A 417 5.63 -8.73 27.36
N TRP A 418 5.22 -9.18 28.53
CA TRP A 418 5.38 -8.49 29.80
C TRP A 418 6.32 -9.27 30.70
N PHE A 419 7.08 -8.55 31.51
CA PHE A 419 8.11 -9.14 32.39
C PHE A 419 8.18 -8.40 33.70
N SER A 420 8.55 -9.13 34.74
CA SER A 420 8.96 -8.61 36.05
C SER A 420 10.18 -9.41 36.55
N ALA A 421 11.22 -8.73 36.99
CA ALA A 421 12.44 -9.36 37.46
C ALA A 421 12.30 -9.89 38.91
N ASN A 422 11.48 -9.24 39.75
CA ASN A 422 11.44 -9.47 41.17
C ASN A 422 10.04 -9.84 41.67
N ARG A 423 10.01 -10.63 42.73
CA ARG A 423 8.75 -11.02 43.37
C ARG A 423 8.08 -9.81 44.04
N GLY A 424 6.81 -9.56 43.69
CA GLY A 424 6.02 -8.45 44.23
C GLY A 424 6.08 -7.17 43.40
N GLU A 425 6.91 -7.12 42.38
CA GLU A 425 6.86 -6.06 41.35
C GLU A 425 5.75 -6.31 40.33
N THR A 426 5.17 -5.24 39.84
CA THR A 426 4.17 -5.32 38.78
C THR A 426 4.87 -5.65 37.45
N GLU A 427 4.33 -6.60 36.71
CA GLU A 427 4.80 -6.86 35.34
C GLU A 427 4.67 -5.59 34.50
N GLN A 428 5.65 -5.31 33.67
CA GLN A 428 5.72 -4.18 32.73
C GLN A 428 6.05 -4.67 31.33
N PRO A 429 5.72 -3.91 30.28
CA PRO A 429 6.16 -4.23 28.94
C PRO A 429 7.65 -4.53 28.90
N LEU A 430 8.05 -5.60 28.23
CA LEU A 430 9.46 -6.01 28.20
C LEU A 430 10.39 -4.90 27.67
N ALA A 431 9.88 -4.01 26.83
CA ALA A 431 10.60 -2.86 26.31
C ALA A 431 10.98 -1.82 27.39
N GLU A 432 10.29 -1.81 28.52
CA GLU A 432 10.52 -0.87 29.63
C GLU A 432 11.42 -1.47 30.73
N VAL A 433 11.67 -2.77 30.66
CA VAL A 433 12.50 -3.51 31.65
C VAL A 433 13.91 -3.60 31.10
N ALA A 434 14.92 -3.22 31.89
CA ALA A 434 16.18 -3.16 31.26
C ALA A 434 17.51 -3.14 31.97
N SER A 435 17.98 -4.26 32.45
CA SER A 435 19.43 -4.46 32.48
C SER A 435 19.87 -5.30 31.26
N GLY A 436 20.99 -4.94 30.62
CA GLY A 436 21.49 -5.67 29.44
C GLY A 436 21.66 -7.16 29.67
N GLY A 437 22.14 -7.54 30.86
CA GLY A 437 22.30 -8.96 31.24
C GLY A 437 20.98 -9.71 31.40
N GLU A 438 19.93 -9.09 31.95
CA GLU A 438 18.59 -9.69 32.03
C GLU A 438 17.99 -9.93 30.65
N VAL A 439 18.05 -8.91 29.80
CA VAL A 439 17.56 -9.00 28.43
C VAL A 439 18.27 -10.11 27.65
N SER A 440 19.59 -10.24 27.77
CA SER A 440 20.36 -11.32 27.15
C SER A 440 19.97 -12.71 27.65
N ARG A 441 19.66 -12.85 28.95
CA ARG A 441 19.17 -14.11 29.53
C ARG A 441 17.74 -14.43 29.11
N ILE A 442 16.87 -13.42 29.01
CA ILE A 442 15.52 -13.59 28.45
C ILE A 442 15.62 -14.03 26.99
N ALA A 443 16.49 -13.39 26.21
CA ALA A 443 16.73 -13.79 24.82
C ALA A 443 17.20 -15.24 24.71
N LEU A 444 18.14 -15.67 25.57
CA LEU A 444 18.61 -17.05 25.61
C LEU A 444 17.47 -18.01 25.96
N ALA A 445 16.61 -17.68 26.94
CA ALA A 445 15.46 -18.48 27.29
C ALA A 445 14.48 -18.63 26.13
N LEU A 446 14.12 -17.51 25.49
CA LEU A 446 13.22 -17.50 24.34
C LEU A 446 13.78 -18.36 23.19
N LYS A 447 15.04 -18.18 22.83
CA LYS A 447 15.69 -18.96 21.76
C LYS A 447 15.78 -20.45 22.09
N SER A 448 15.94 -20.79 23.37
CA SER A 448 15.96 -22.18 23.78
C SER A 448 14.61 -22.88 23.62
N ILE A 449 13.52 -22.14 23.70
CA ILE A 449 12.15 -22.64 23.50
C ILE A 449 11.81 -22.78 22.02
N PHE A 450 12.21 -21.81 21.22
CA PHE A 450 11.89 -21.77 19.79
C PHE A 450 12.97 -22.41 18.89
N ARG A 451 13.58 -23.48 19.35
CA ARG A 451 14.76 -24.18 18.81
C ARG A 451 14.82 -24.28 17.28
N GLU A 452 13.72 -24.67 16.65
CA GLU A 452 13.68 -25.03 15.23
C GLU A 452 13.80 -23.83 14.25
N LYS A 453 13.64 -22.60 14.74
CA LYS A 453 13.59 -21.40 13.89
C LYS A 453 14.88 -20.58 13.82
N TYR A 454 15.90 -20.95 14.58
CA TYR A 454 17.13 -20.17 14.72
C TYR A 454 18.39 -20.89 14.25
N THR A 455 18.25 -22.06 13.63
CA THR A 455 19.38 -22.89 13.16
C THR A 455 20.21 -22.20 12.07
N ASP A 456 19.62 -21.25 11.36
CA ASP A 456 20.21 -20.67 10.15
C ASP A 456 20.92 -19.32 10.36
N ARG A 457 20.92 -18.80 11.60
CA ARG A 457 21.47 -17.47 11.94
C ARG A 457 22.62 -17.58 12.92
N THR A 458 23.51 -16.58 12.86
CA THR A 458 24.50 -16.39 13.93
C THR A 458 23.84 -15.62 15.07
N VAL A 459 23.77 -16.26 16.25
CA VAL A 459 23.23 -15.61 17.46
C VAL A 459 24.39 -15.07 18.29
N VAL A 460 24.35 -13.81 18.67
CA VAL A 460 25.42 -13.14 19.40
C VAL A 460 24.90 -12.69 20.76
N PHE A 461 25.54 -13.11 21.83
CA PHE A 461 25.26 -12.69 23.20
C PHE A 461 26.38 -11.82 23.75
N ASP A 462 26.02 -10.61 24.17
CA ASP A 462 26.87 -9.72 24.94
C ASP A 462 26.33 -9.54 26.35
N GLU A 463 27.24 -9.43 27.33
CA GLU A 463 26.89 -9.17 28.76
C GLU A 463 25.92 -10.20 29.37
N ILE A 464 25.77 -11.39 28.78
CA ILE A 464 24.83 -12.42 29.29
C ILE A 464 25.16 -12.86 30.70
N ASP A 465 26.40 -12.74 31.09
CA ASP A 465 26.99 -13.16 32.39
C ASP A 465 27.12 -12.02 33.40
N VAL A 466 26.61 -10.83 33.10
CA VAL A 466 26.59 -9.71 34.05
C VAL A 466 25.65 -10.02 35.22
N GLY A 467 26.21 -9.90 36.45
CA GLY A 467 25.45 -10.09 37.68
C GLY A 467 25.23 -11.55 38.09
N ILE A 468 25.88 -12.50 37.42
CA ILE A 468 25.79 -13.93 37.79
C ILE A 468 27.17 -14.51 38.06
N SER A 469 27.20 -15.61 38.82
CA SER A 469 28.39 -16.36 39.14
C SER A 469 28.06 -17.80 39.58
N GLY A 470 29.05 -18.61 39.87
CA GLY A 470 28.88 -19.93 40.44
C GLY A 470 27.95 -20.86 39.66
N GLU A 471 26.93 -21.41 40.30
CA GLU A 471 26.00 -22.36 39.69
C GLU A 471 25.18 -21.78 38.54
N THR A 472 24.74 -20.53 38.68
CA THR A 472 24.00 -19.81 37.61
C THR A 472 24.84 -19.66 36.35
N GLY A 473 26.13 -19.33 36.48
CA GLY A 473 27.06 -19.27 35.35
C GLY A 473 27.18 -20.61 34.61
N LEU A 474 27.21 -21.73 35.36
CA LEU A 474 27.21 -23.08 34.78
C LEU A 474 25.93 -23.39 34.00
N GLN A 475 24.76 -22.95 34.51
CA GLN A 475 23.48 -23.15 33.81
C GLN A 475 23.38 -22.32 32.55
N VAL A 476 23.81 -21.05 32.58
CA VAL A 476 23.88 -20.19 31.41
C VAL A 476 24.77 -20.80 30.33
N ALA A 477 25.98 -21.22 30.71
CA ALA A 477 26.92 -21.88 29.81
C ALA A 477 26.36 -23.17 29.20
N ALA A 478 25.71 -24.02 30.03
CA ALA A 478 25.07 -25.24 29.53
C ALA A 478 23.95 -24.95 28.52
N GLN A 479 23.13 -23.92 28.81
CA GLN A 479 22.04 -23.54 27.88
C GLN A 479 22.58 -22.99 26.58
N MET A 480 23.67 -22.22 26.59
CA MET A 480 24.36 -21.77 25.39
C MET A 480 24.92 -22.94 24.58
N GLY A 481 25.53 -23.94 25.28
CA GLY A 481 26.00 -25.16 24.63
C GLY A 481 24.89 -25.94 23.91
N ARG A 482 23.70 -26.01 24.53
CA ARG A 482 22.52 -26.63 23.89
C ARG A 482 22.07 -25.87 22.64
N LEU A 483 22.12 -24.54 22.68
CA LEU A 483 21.80 -23.70 21.55
C LEU A 483 22.86 -23.85 20.44
N GLY A 484 24.16 -23.88 20.81
CA GLY A 484 25.28 -24.05 19.89
C GLY A 484 25.30 -25.38 19.14
N ARG A 485 24.73 -26.46 19.71
CA ARG A 485 24.58 -27.74 18.97
C ARG A 485 23.63 -27.68 17.78
N MET A 486 22.83 -26.64 17.70
CA MET A 486 21.79 -26.51 16.66
C MET A 486 22.13 -25.40 15.66
N GLY A 487 23.11 -24.56 15.97
CA GLY A 487 23.47 -23.44 15.14
C GLY A 487 24.75 -22.77 15.65
N GLN A 488 24.99 -21.56 15.18
CA GLN A 488 26.17 -20.78 15.54
C GLN A 488 25.85 -19.75 16.62
N VAL A 489 26.58 -19.81 17.73
CA VAL A 489 26.43 -18.91 18.88
C VAL A 489 27.76 -18.22 19.17
N PHE A 490 27.76 -16.90 19.18
CA PHE A 490 28.88 -16.09 19.64
C PHE A 490 28.61 -15.53 21.03
N CYS A 491 29.58 -15.56 21.89
CA CYS A 491 29.47 -15.03 23.23
C CYS A 491 30.70 -14.21 23.62
N ILE A 492 30.45 -13.01 24.10
CA ILE A 492 31.49 -12.21 24.75
C ILE A 492 31.32 -12.38 26.26
N THR A 493 32.38 -12.83 26.92
CA THR A 493 32.32 -13.17 28.34
C THR A 493 33.58 -12.78 29.12
N HIS A 494 33.38 -12.62 30.41
CA HIS A 494 34.45 -12.50 31.40
C HIS A 494 34.34 -13.60 32.50
N LEU A 495 33.36 -14.51 32.37
CA LEU A 495 33.17 -15.61 33.30
C LEU A 495 33.86 -16.90 32.83
N PRO A 496 34.60 -17.58 33.69
CA PRO A 496 35.27 -18.85 33.39
C PRO A 496 34.26 -19.95 32.99
N GLN A 497 33.06 -19.95 33.60
CA GLN A 497 32.00 -20.92 33.27
C GLN A 497 31.50 -20.77 31.84
N THR A 498 31.27 -19.55 31.41
CA THR A 498 30.80 -19.25 30.09
C THR A 498 31.91 -19.50 29.05
N ALA A 499 33.16 -19.16 29.37
CA ALA A 499 34.30 -19.47 28.51
C ALA A 499 34.49 -20.98 28.32
N ALA A 500 34.22 -21.78 29.36
CA ALA A 500 34.43 -23.25 29.37
C ALA A 500 33.56 -24.03 28.37
N ILE A 501 32.43 -23.48 27.92
CA ILE A 501 31.54 -24.14 26.94
C ILE A 501 32.07 -24.05 25.49
N ALA A 502 33.02 -23.18 25.22
CA ALA A 502 33.49 -22.88 23.87
C ALA A 502 33.88 -24.14 23.07
N ASP A 503 33.44 -24.19 21.83
CA ASP A 503 33.95 -25.07 20.78
C ASP A 503 35.13 -24.38 20.07
N SER A 504 35.05 -23.06 19.89
CA SER A 504 36.11 -22.17 19.41
C SER A 504 36.32 -21.03 20.37
N HIS A 505 37.58 -20.74 20.77
CA HIS A 505 37.89 -19.71 21.75
C HIS A 505 38.87 -18.69 21.19
N TYR A 506 38.45 -17.45 21.08
CA TYR A 506 39.26 -16.31 20.63
C TYR A 506 39.62 -15.41 21.80
N PHE A 507 40.91 -15.12 21.94
CA PHE A 507 41.43 -14.22 22.96
C PHE A 507 41.85 -12.89 22.35
N LEU A 508 41.29 -11.80 22.86
CA LEU A 508 41.56 -10.43 22.46
C LEU A 508 42.57 -9.79 23.41
N TYR A 509 43.63 -9.23 22.89
CA TYR A 509 44.67 -8.55 23.67
C TYR A 509 45.14 -7.28 22.98
N LYS A 510 45.76 -6.39 23.76
CA LYS A 510 46.40 -5.18 23.25
C LYS A 510 47.85 -5.41 23.02
N GLU A 511 48.36 -4.91 21.90
CA GLU A 511 49.76 -4.88 21.56
C GLU A 511 50.16 -3.46 21.20
N GLU A 512 51.34 -3.02 21.63
CA GLU A 512 51.91 -1.76 21.19
C GLU A 512 52.75 -1.99 19.90
N LYS A 513 52.32 -1.41 18.81
CA LYS A 513 52.99 -1.47 17.52
C LYS A 513 53.24 -0.04 17.04
N GLU A 514 54.52 0.31 16.83
CA GLU A 514 54.93 1.64 16.35
C GLU A 514 54.41 2.81 17.20
N GLY A 515 54.39 2.64 18.55
CA GLY A 515 53.93 3.65 19.49
C GLY A 515 52.41 3.84 19.50
N ARG A 516 51.65 2.89 18.96
CA ARG A 516 50.18 2.88 18.96
C ARG A 516 49.66 1.56 19.52
N THR A 517 48.53 1.64 20.24
CA THR A 517 47.81 0.44 20.71
C THR A 517 47.01 -0.16 19.56
N VAL A 518 47.18 -1.45 19.33
CA VAL A 518 46.46 -2.25 18.33
C VAL A 518 45.79 -3.41 19.07
N THR A 519 44.55 -3.69 18.73
CA THR A 519 43.85 -4.90 19.17
C THR A 519 44.26 -6.07 18.24
N GLN A 520 44.69 -7.15 18.87
CA GLN A 520 44.99 -8.43 18.22
C GLN A 520 44.04 -9.51 18.70
N VAL A 521 43.80 -10.51 17.86
CA VAL A 521 42.96 -11.67 18.18
C VAL A 521 43.73 -12.95 17.90
N ARG A 522 43.69 -13.87 18.86
CA ARG A 522 44.33 -15.19 18.73
C ARG A 522 43.28 -16.28 18.98
N ASN A 523 43.21 -17.26 18.10
CA ASN A 523 42.46 -18.49 18.35
C ASN A 523 43.27 -19.37 19.30
N LEU A 524 42.66 -19.80 20.38
CA LEU A 524 43.29 -20.58 21.43
C LEU A 524 43.16 -22.07 21.11
N ASP A 525 44.28 -22.79 21.18
CA ASP A 525 44.24 -24.24 21.18
C ASP A 525 43.75 -24.78 22.56
N LYS A 526 43.62 -26.09 22.68
CA LYS A 526 43.06 -26.71 23.92
C LYS A 526 43.87 -26.36 25.17
N GLU A 527 45.19 -26.27 25.11
CA GLU A 527 46.02 -25.94 26.27
C GLU A 527 45.90 -24.47 26.65
N ALA A 528 45.95 -23.57 25.64
CA ALA A 528 45.77 -22.15 25.85
C ALA A 528 44.35 -21.80 26.32
N HIS A 529 43.32 -22.54 25.89
CA HIS A 529 41.98 -22.43 26.36
C HIS A 529 41.86 -22.72 27.88
N VAL A 530 42.46 -23.81 28.36
CA VAL A 530 42.48 -24.13 29.80
C VAL A 530 43.23 -23.06 30.61
N LYS A 531 44.39 -22.60 30.09
CA LYS A 531 45.16 -21.50 30.68
C LYS A 531 44.39 -20.21 30.81
N ASP A 532 43.65 -19.82 29.76
CA ASP A 532 42.83 -18.59 29.80
C ASP A 532 41.69 -18.70 30.80
N ILE A 533 41.02 -19.87 30.89
CA ILE A 533 39.98 -20.12 31.92
C ILE A 533 40.58 -20.06 33.33
N ALA A 534 41.77 -20.63 33.53
CA ALA A 534 42.50 -20.55 34.80
C ALA A 534 42.80 -19.10 35.18
N ARG A 535 43.30 -18.31 34.19
CA ARG A 535 43.59 -16.88 34.36
C ARG A 535 42.33 -16.08 34.73
N ILE A 536 41.22 -16.34 34.06
CA ILE A 536 39.92 -15.65 34.38
C ILE A 536 39.44 -16.02 35.76
N PHE A 537 39.64 -17.29 36.21
CA PHE A 537 39.19 -17.81 37.50
C PHE A 537 40.05 -17.34 38.68
N SER A 538 41.37 -17.42 38.55
CA SER A 538 42.32 -17.20 39.65
C SER A 538 43.20 -15.95 39.49
N GLY A 539 43.18 -15.30 38.34
CA GLY A 539 44.06 -14.19 37.99
C GLY A 539 45.50 -14.66 37.58
N ASP A 540 45.79 -15.98 37.65
CA ASP A 540 47.08 -16.57 37.33
C ASP A 540 46.89 -17.80 36.42
N ASP A 541 47.56 -17.81 35.28
CA ASP A 541 47.53 -18.87 34.26
C ASP A 541 48.58 -19.96 34.47
N THR A 542 49.46 -19.78 35.44
CA THR A 542 50.55 -20.69 35.75
C THR A 542 50.33 -21.57 36.98
N SER A 543 49.32 -21.28 37.78
CA SER A 543 48.98 -22.01 39.01
C SER A 543 48.43 -23.40 38.70
N GLU A 544 49.04 -24.45 39.23
CA GLU A 544 48.56 -25.82 39.08
C GLU A 544 47.14 -26.01 39.64
N ALA A 545 46.82 -25.36 40.76
CA ALA A 545 45.46 -25.36 41.32
C ALA A 545 44.45 -24.63 40.40
N GLY A 546 44.85 -23.54 39.76
CA GLY A 546 44.03 -22.81 38.79
C GLY A 546 43.73 -23.66 37.55
N MET A 547 44.73 -24.38 37.04
CA MET A 547 44.58 -25.31 35.91
C MET A 547 43.62 -26.46 36.22
N GLN A 548 43.76 -27.09 37.40
CA GLN A 548 42.84 -28.16 37.84
C GLN A 548 41.42 -27.65 37.99
N ALA A 549 41.21 -26.44 38.56
CA ALA A 549 39.90 -25.83 38.68
C ALA A 549 39.29 -25.53 37.30
N ALA A 550 40.07 -25.02 36.32
CA ALA A 550 39.65 -24.78 34.97
C ALA A 550 39.17 -26.07 34.27
N GLU A 551 39.96 -27.16 34.38
CA GLU A 551 39.58 -28.47 33.83
C GLU A 551 38.29 -29.00 34.44
N GLU A 552 38.08 -28.82 35.78
CA GLU A 552 36.85 -29.21 36.45
C GLU A 552 35.65 -28.39 35.94
N ILE A 553 35.82 -27.09 35.79
CA ILE A 553 34.76 -26.21 35.23
C ILE A 553 34.38 -26.67 33.83
N ILE A 554 35.35 -26.92 32.93
CA ILE A 554 35.10 -27.41 31.58
C ILE A 554 34.32 -28.72 31.61
N ARG A 555 34.75 -29.68 32.45
CA ARG A 555 34.06 -30.97 32.59
C ARG A 555 32.62 -30.81 33.06
N LYS A 556 32.39 -29.95 34.06
CA LYS A 556 31.05 -29.71 34.63
C LYS A 556 30.12 -29.07 33.60
N VAL A 557 30.60 -28.07 32.85
CA VAL A 557 29.79 -27.35 31.84
C VAL A 557 29.48 -28.29 30.66
N LYS A 558 30.49 -28.97 30.10
CA LYS A 558 30.28 -29.88 28.97
C LYS A 558 29.43 -31.10 29.29
N GLY A 559 29.46 -31.55 30.57
CA GLY A 559 28.59 -32.63 31.04
C GLY A 559 27.11 -32.23 31.22
N ARG A 560 26.79 -30.94 31.32
CA ARG A 560 25.42 -30.41 31.47
C ARG A 560 24.82 -29.89 30.16
N ALA A 561 25.66 -29.50 29.23
CA ALA A 561 25.27 -29.02 27.90
C ALA A 561 24.84 -30.19 27.01
#